data_706acae043ab24ae6081f67bc21361d0
#
_entry.id   706acae043ab24ae6081f67bc21361d0
#
_cell.length_a   1.000
_cell.length_b   1.000
_cell.length_c   1.000
_cell.angle_alpha   90.00
_cell.angle_beta   90.00
_cell.angle_gamma   90.00
#
_symmetry.space_group_name_H-M   'P 1'
#
loop_
_entity.id
_entity.type
_entity.pdbx_description
1 polymer ?
#
loop_
_entity_poly.entity_id
_entity_poly.type
_entity_poly.pdbx_seq_one_letter_code
_entity_poly.pdbx_strand_id
1 'polypeptide(L)'
;MSRNIWFGAEAMATAAGDGNQTISAIASYQSGLRYNEAYGMIAGIIPDKQKIEGCTELESLMISQIGKVLYESGLSLADSSVRLVISTTKGNVALLEGNTDNLPEDAFLYATAKKVGAYFNAATRPMVISNACISGVSAMVVGRRLILAGQCDHVIVVGCDMLCEFITTGFASFKSISSSNCRPYDAERNGLNLGEACACVLLTSDRSKAKQP
;
A
#
# COMPACT_ATOMS: atom_id res chain seq x y z
N MET A 1 -10.59 28.92 -10.49
CA MET A 1 -9.31 29.08 -9.76
C MET A 1 -8.64 27.72 -9.66
N SER A 2 -7.33 27.64 -9.93
CA SER A 2 -6.58 26.39 -9.75
C SER A 2 -6.51 26.08 -8.24
N ARG A 3 -7.02 24.92 -7.81
CA ARG A 3 -6.86 24.45 -6.43
C ARG A 3 -5.43 23.99 -6.23
N ASN A 4 -4.74 24.51 -5.24
CA ASN A 4 -3.48 23.95 -4.79
C ASN A 4 -3.75 22.67 -4.02
N ILE A 5 -2.85 21.70 -4.13
CA ILE A 5 -2.96 20.42 -3.44
C ILE A 5 -1.65 20.14 -2.71
N TRP A 6 -1.77 19.78 -1.46
CA TRP A 6 -0.66 19.49 -0.56
C TRP A 6 -0.67 18.04 -0.10
N PHE A 7 0.49 17.55 0.28
CA PHE A 7 0.61 16.33 1.06
C PHE A 7 0.39 16.66 2.54
N GLY A 8 -0.43 15.85 3.21
CA GLY A 8 -0.69 15.93 4.65
C GLY A 8 -0.07 14.78 5.41
N ALA A 9 -0.81 14.29 6.42
CA ALA A 9 -0.41 13.14 7.22
C ALA A 9 -0.03 11.92 6.38
N GLU A 10 0.93 11.15 6.86
CA GLU A 10 1.40 9.94 6.20
C GLU A 10 1.71 8.84 7.21
N ALA A 11 1.59 7.59 6.78
CA ALA A 11 1.97 6.43 7.56
C ALA A 11 2.48 5.33 6.64
N MET A 12 3.46 4.55 7.10
CA MET A 12 3.91 3.38 6.36
C MET A 12 4.34 2.25 7.28
N ALA A 13 4.35 1.06 6.71
CA ALA A 13 4.94 -0.14 7.28
C ALA A 13 5.74 -0.85 6.18
N THR A 14 7.00 -1.16 6.48
CA THR A 14 7.93 -1.84 5.58
C THR A 14 8.71 -2.91 6.34
N ALA A 15 9.56 -3.66 5.65
CA ALA A 15 10.49 -4.59 6.29
C ALA A 15 11.51 -3.91 7.23
N ALA A 16 11.70 -2.60 7.11
CA ALA A 16 12.55 -1.81 7.98
C ALA A 16 11.78 -1.17 9.17
N GLY A 17 10.46 -1.37 9.22
CA GLY A 17 9.59 -0.84 10.27
C GLY A 17 8.62 0.25 9.80
N ASP A 18 8.28 1.17 10.68
CA ASP A 18 7.43 2.33 10.39
C ASP A 18 8.17 3.41 9.55
N GLY A 19 7.52 4.55 9.31
CA GLY A 19 8.09 5.63 8.50
C GLY A 19 9.41 6.15 9.03
N ASN A 20 9.51 6.41 10.33
CA ASN A 20 10.73 6.93 10.95
C ASN A 20 11.86 5.90 10.92
N GLN A 21 11.55 4.65 11.23
CA GLN A 21 12.51 3.55 11.18
C GLN A 21 12.98 3.29 9.75
N THR A 22 12.08 3.34 8.77
CA THR A 22 12.42 3.19 7.35
C THR A 22 13.35 4.30 6.86
N ILE A 23 13.06 5.56 7.20
CA ILE A 23 13.91 6.70 6.84
C ILE A 23 15.28 6.57 7.51
N SER A 24 15.31 6.21 8.79
CA SER A 24 16.56 5.99 9.54
C SER A 24 17.40 4.86 8.94
N ALA A 25 16.77 3.76 8.56
CA ALA A 25 17.44 2.63 7.91
C ALA A 25 18.05 3.05 6.56
N ILE A 26 17.32 3.81 5.73
CA ILE A 26 17.81 4.34 4.47
C ILE A 26 19.01 5.27 4.70
N ALA A 27 18.91 6.20 5.66
CA ALA A 27 19.99 7.13 5.99
C ALA A 27 21.26 6.44 6.50
N SER A 28 21.09 5.27 7.14
CA SER A 28 22.19 4.46 7.70
C SER A 28 22.65 3.34 6.75
N TYR A 29 22.15 3.30 5.51
CA TYR A 29 22.42 2.23 4.54
C TYR A 29 22.09 0.82 5.06
N GLN A 30 21.11 0.71 5.96
CA GLN A 30 20.64 -0.57 6.49
C GLN A 30 19.51 -1.11 5.63
N SER A 31 19.57 -2.39 5.32
CA SER A 31 18.55 -3.07 4.55
C SER A 31 17.59 -3.85 5.46
N GLY A 32 16.29 -3.74 5.18
CA GLY A 32 15.25 -4.60 5.75
C GLY A 32 15.16 -5.99 5.10
N LEU A 33 15.94 -6.23 4.04
CA LEU A 33 15.96 -7.52 3.34
C LEU A 33 16.64 -8.59 4.19
N ARG A 34 16.02 -9.77 4.26
CA ARG A 34 16.52 -10.96 4.96
C ARG A 34 16.21 -12.20 4.14
N TYR A 35 17.03 -13.25 4.29
CA TYR A 35 16.67 -14.55 3.74
C TYR A 35 15.39 -15.05 4.42
N ASN A 36 14.42 -15.43 3.62
CA ASN A 36 13.16 -15.99 4.07
C ASN A 36 13.06 -17.45 3.63
N GLU A 37 12.98 -18.36 4.60
CA GLU A 37 12.96 -19.81 4.34
C GLU A 37 11.68 -20.25 3.63
N ALA A 38 10.54 -19.63 3.94
CA ALA A 38 9.26 -20.00 3.34
C ALA A 38 9.22 -19.73 1.83
N TYR A 39 9.93 -18.71 1.37
CA TYR A 39 10.01 -18.37 -0.05
C TYR A 39 11.35 -18.79 -0.69
N GLY A 40 12.32 -19.26 0.08
CA GLY A 40 13.63 -19.66 -0.42
C GLY A 40 14.44 -18.53 -1.05
N MET A 41 14.18 -17.26 -0.66
CA MET A 41 14.81 -16.09 -1.27
C MET A 41 15.05 -14.95 -0.26
N ILE A 42 15.88 -13.99 -0.66
CA ILE A 42 16.04 -12.74 0.09
C ILE A 42 14.83 -11.85 -0.21
N ALA A 43 14.09 -11.49 0.84
CA ALA A 43 12.85 -10.72 0.73
C ALA A 43 12.71 -9.71 1.88
N GLY A 44 11.92 -8.67 1.66
CA GLY A 44 11.51 -7.71 2.67
C GLY A 44 10.13 -8.07 3.23
N ILE A 45 10.07 -8.61 4.43
CA ILE A 45 8.81 -8.99 5.10
C ILE A 45 8.53 -7.99 6.22
N ILE A 46 7.32 -7.48 6.27
CA ILE A 46 6.87 -6.61 7.37
C ILE A 46 6.81 -7.43 8.65
N PRO A 47 7.56 -7.05 9.71
CA PRO A 47 7.50 -7.74 10.99
C PRO A 47 6.17 -7.42 11.73
N ASP A 48 5.81 -8.28 12.68
CA ASP A 48 4.75 -8.03 13.69
C ASP A 48 3.42 -7.51 13.12
N LYS A 49 2.97 -8.08 12.01
CA LYS A 49 1.71 -7.71 11.37
C LYS A 49 0.54 -8.03 12.30
N GLN A 50 -0.17 -6.99 12.75
CA GLN A 50 -1.40 -7.16 13.52
C GLN A 50 -2.54 -7.55 12.59
N LYS A 51 -3.26 -8.61 12.94
CA LYS A 51 -4.42 -9.08 12.21
C LYS A 51 -5.70 -8.56 12.88
N ILE A 52 -6.54 -7.92 12.10
CA ILE A 52 -7.87 -7.49 12.50
C ILE A 52 -8.84 -8.65 12.22
N GLU A 53 -9.70 -8.97 13.18
CA GLU A 53 -10.70 -10.03 13.04
C GLU A 53 -11.58 -9.80 11.80
N GLY A 54 -11.81 -10.84 11.04
CA GLY A 54 -12.59 -10.78 9.79
C GLY A 54 -11.87 -10.14 8.59
N CYS A 55 -10.61 -9.70 8.74
CA CYS A 55 -9.80 -9.12 7.68
C CYS A 55 -8.61 -10.02 7.31
N THR A 56 -8.16 -9.92 6.07
CA THR A 56 -6.87 -10.49 5.65
C THR A 56 -5.70 -9.67 6.21
N GLU A 57 -4.48 -10.18 6.10
CA GLU A 57 -3.29 -9.41 6.49
C GLU A 57 -3.15 -8.11 5.67
N LEU A 58 -3.39 -8.18 4.36
CA LEU A 58 -3.38 -7.02 3.47
C LEU A 58 -4.40 -5.96 3.92
N GLU A 59 -5.63 -6.36 4.19
CA GLU A 59 -6.70 -5.48 4.64
C GLU A 59 -6.36 -4.88 6.02
N SER A 60 -5.85 -5.69 6.93
CA SER A 60 -5.45 -5.27 8.28
C SER A 60 -4.33 -4.22 8.24
N LEU A 61 -3.34 -4.40 7.37
CA LEU A 61 -2.28 -3.42 7.14
C LEU A 61 -2.83 -2.11 6.57
N MET A 62 -3.69 -2.18 5.55
CA MET A 62 -4.34 -0.99 4.99
C MET A 62 -5.12 -0.24 6.07
N ILE A 63 -5.95 -0.93 6.84
CA ILE A 63 -6.75 -0.36 7.92
C ILE A 63 -5.85 0.31 8.96
N SER A 64 -4.76 -0.34 9.36
CA SER A 64 -3.81 0.21 10.31
C SER A 64 -3.19 1.53 9.82
N GLN A 65 -2.70 1.58 8.58
CA GLN A 65 -2.06 2.80 8.07
C GLN A 65 -3.08 3.92 7.79
N ILE A 66 -4.28 3.59 7.27
CA ILE A 66 -5.38 4.55 7.10
C ILE A 66 -5.77 5.14 8.46
N GLY A 67 -5.92 4.30 9.50
CA GLY A 67 -6.27 4.75 10.85
C GLY A 67 -5.29 5.77 11.41
N LYS A 68 -3.97 5.56 11.22
CA LYS A 68 -2.92 6.51 11.63
C LYS A 68 -3.07 7.86 10.92
N VAL A 69 -3.27 7.85 9.60
CA VAL A 69 -3.43 9.07 8.80
C VAL A 69 -4.71 9.82 9.17
N LEU A 70 -5.82 9.11 9.39
CA LEU A 70 -7.07 9.73 9.85
C LEU A 70 -6.93 10.34 11.24
N TYR A 71 -6.28 9.64 12.17
CA TYR A 71 -6.03 10.14 13.52
C TYR A 71 -5.18 11.41 13.50
N GLU A 72 -4.05 11.42 12.79
CA GLU A 72 -3.13 12.57 12.70
C GLU A 72 -3.79 13.77 12.01
N SER A 73 -4.57 13.53 10.94
CA SER A 73 -5.22 14.59 10.19
C SER A 73 -6.51 15.11 10.83
N GLY A 74 -7.10 14.37 11.77
CA GLY A 74 -8.42 14.66 12.34
C GLY A 74 -9.56 14.53 11.33
N LEU A 75 -9.35 13.77 10.23
CA LEU A 75 -10.36 13.52 9.19
C LEU A 75 -11.12 12.23 9.46
N SER A 76 -12.30 12.09 8.84
CA SER A 76 -13.11 10.88 8.86
C SER A 76 -13.54 10.50 7.45
N LEU A 77 -13.46 9.21 7.11
CA LEU A 77 -14.01 8.69 5.86
C LEU A 77 -15.54 8.68 5.84
N ALA A 78 -16.20 8.86 6.99
CA ALA A 78 -17.65 9.08 7.07
C ALA A 78 -18.07 10.46 6.54
N ASP A 79 -17.12 11.38 6.35
CA ASP A 79 -17.36 12.66 5.71
C ASP A 79 -17.28 12.50 4.18
N SER A 80 -18.31 12.99 3.48
CA SER A 80 -18.39 12.93 2.01
C SER A 80 -17.35 13.78 1.29
N SER A 81 -16.71 14.73 1.98
CA SER A 81 -15.58 15.52 1.44
C SER A 81 -14.27 14.75 1.41
N VAL A 82 -14.20 13.57 2.07
CA VAL A 82 -13.03 12.69 2.13
C VAL A 82 -13.26 11.45 1.26
N ARG A 83 -12.35 11.18 0.34
CA ARG A 83 -12.37 9.99 -0.51
C ARG A 83 -11.25 9.03 -0.13
N LEU A 84 -11.51 7.74 -0.31
CA LEU A 84 -10.50 6.68 -0.17
C LEU A 84 -10.15 6.13 -1.56
N VAL A 85 -8.85 6.14 -1.89
CA VAL A 85 -8.29 5.49 -3.07
C VAL A 85 -7.31 4.42 -2.62
N ILE A 86 -7.57 3.19 -2.99
CA ILE A 86 -6.76 2.02 -2.66
C ILE A 86 -5.92 1.67 -3.89
N SER A 87 -4.66 1.40 -3.66
CA SER A 87 -3.70 0.94 -4.66
C SER A 87 -3.16 -0.42 -4.27
N THR A 88 -3.24 -1.36 -5.17
CA THR A 88 -2.63 -2.69 -5.00
C THR A 88 -2.42 -3.32 -6.37
N THR A 89 -1.38 -4.13 -6.52
CA THR A 89 -1.12 -4.81 -7.79
C THR A 89 -2.06 -6.00 -8.00
N LYS A 90 -2.35 -6.75 -6.94
CA LYS A 90 -3.09 -8.02 -7.02
C LYS A 90 -4.08 -8.25 -5.87
N GLY A 91 -4.11 -7.38 -4.87
CA GLY A 91 -4.98 -7.55 -3.70
C GLY A 91 -4.69 -8.85 -2.94
N ASN A 92 -5.75 -9.53 -2.56
CA ASN A 92 -5.72 -10.76 -1.77
C ASN A 92 -5.46 -12.02 -2.64
N VAL A 93 -4.59 -11.95 -3.66
CA VAL A 93 -4.34 -13.07 -4.57
C VAL A 93 -3.87 -14.35 -3.86
N ALA A 94 -3.24 -14.24 -2.68
CA ALA A 94 -2.87 -15.38 -1.84
C ALA A 94 -4.05 -16.28 -1.47
N LEU A 95 -5.27 -15.76 -1.44
CA LEU A 95 -6.48 -16.56 -1.20
C LEU A 95 -6.82 -17.54 -2.33
N LEU A 96 -6.18 -17.41 -3.48
CA LEU A 96 -6.33 -18.32 -4.63
C LEU A 96 -5.35 -19.50 -4.55
N GLU A 97 -4.33 -19.43 -3.69
CA GLU A 97 -3.33 -20.47 -3.54
C GLU A 97 -3.96 -21.76 -2.99
N GLY A 98 -3.80 -22.85 -3.72
CA GLY A 98 -4.41 -24.15 -3.37
C GLY A 98 -5.92 -24.27 -3.63
N ASN A 99 -6.57 -23.24 -4.19
CA ASN A 99 -8.01 -23.17 -4.39
C ASN A 99 -8.33 -22.92 -5.88
N THR A 100 -8.45 -24.00 -6.66
CA THR A 100 -8.68 -23.87 -8.11
C THR A 100 -10.16 -23.89 -8.51
N ASP A 101 -11.04 -24.48 -7.68
CA ASP A 101 -12.42 -24.78 -8.06
C ASP A 101 -13.45 -23.75 -7.57
N ASN A 102 -13.15 -23.03 -6.48
CA ASN A 102 -14.02 -21.99 -5.94
C ASN A 102 -13.21 -20.75 -5.60
N LEU A 103 -13.33 -19.69 -6.40
CA LEU A 103 -12.68 -18.42 -6.14
C LEU A 103 -13.39 -17.71 -4.99
N PRO A 104 -12.73 -17.50 -3.84
CA PRO A 104 -13.34 -16.78 -2.73
C PRO A 104 -13.59 -15.32 -3.12
N GLU A 105 -14.77 -14.78 -2.75
CA GLU A 105 -15.14 -13.39 -3.07
C GLU A 105 -14.08 -12.38 -2.54
N ASP A 106 -13.51 -12.66 -1.39
CA ASP A 106 -12.49 -11.82 -0.76
C ASP A 106 -11.17 -11.72 -1.55
N ALA A 107 -10.95 -12.56 -2.56
CA ALA A 107 -9.79 -12.44 -3.46
C ALA A 107 -9.93 -11.27 -4.45
N PHE A 108 -11.16 -10.82 -4.72
CA PHE A 108 -11.39 -9.75 -5.68
C PHE A 108 -11.10 -8.37 -5.11
N LEU A 109 -10.52 -7.49 -5.92
CA LEU A 109 -10.14 -6.13 -5.50
C LEU A 109 -11.32 -5.31 -4.97
N TYR A 110 -12.51 -5.48 -5.55
CA TYR A 110 -13.70 -4.76 -5.10
C TYR A 110 -14.14 -5.19 -3.69
N ALA A 111 -13.92 -6.45 -3.31
CA ALA A 111 -14.25 -6.97 -2.00
C ALA A 111 -13.33 -6.35 -0.92
N THR A 112 -12.03 -6.30 -1.19
CA THR A 112 -11.06 -5.57 -0.35
C THR A 112 -11.51 -4.12 -0.16
N ALA A 113 -11.85 -3.41 -1.24
CA ALA A 113 -12.29 -2.02 -1.16
C ALA A 113 -13.57 -1.86 -0.32
N LYS A 114 -14.56 -2.75 -0.54
CA LYS A 114 -15.81 -2.77 0.21
C LYS A 114 -15.56 -2.98 1.70
N LYS A 115 -14.72 -3.95 2.05
CA LYS A 115 -14.41 -4.31 3.45
C LYS A 115 -13.64 -3.20 4.17
N VAL A 116 -12.58 -2.66 3.56
CA VAL A 116 -11.81 -1.55 4.13
C VAL A 116 -12.69 -0.29 4.26
N GLY A 117 -13.52 0.03 3.27
CA GLY A 117 -14.45 1.15 3.33
C GLY A 117 -15.50 0.98 4.42
N ALA A 118 -16.06 -0.22 4.58
CA ALA A 118 -17.05 -0.52 5.61
C ALA A 118 -16.45 -0.40 7.02
N TYR A 119 -15.20 -0.80 7.24
CA TYR A 119 -14.54 -0.67 8.52
C TYR A 119 -14.51 0.77 9.05
N PHE A 120 -14.35 1.74 8.15
CA PHE A 120 -14.34 3.17 8.49
C PHE A 120 -15.69 3.87 8.29
N ASN A 121 -16.77 3.15 8.02
CA ASN A 121 -18.06 3.72 7.67
C ASN A 121 -17.96 4.78 6.55
N ALA A 122 -17.15 4.49 5.53
CA ALA A 122 -16.87 5.43 4.46
C ALA A 122 -18.16 5.90 3.77
N ALA A 123 -18.38 7.23 3.72
CA ALA A 123 -19.56 7.86 3.10
C ALA A 123 -19.64 7.57 1.60
N THR A 124 -18.53 7.21 0.99
CA THR A 124 -18.43 6.96 -0.46
C THR A 124 -17.69 5.66 -0.70
N ARG A 125 -18.06 4.97 -1.78
CA ARG A 125 -17.37 3.73 -2.18
C ARG A 125 -15.90 4.02 -2.49
N PRO A 126 -14.94 3.30 -1.86
CA PRO A 126 -13.54 3.42 -2.20
C PRO A 126 -13.25 3.07 -3.66
N MET A 127 -12.31 3.78 -4.25
CA MET A 127 -11.83 3.51 -5.61
C MET A 127 -10.58 2.64 -5.55
N VAL A 128 -10.47 1.65 -6.43
CA VAL A 128 -9.26 0.81 -6.53
C VAL A 128 -8.53 1.14 -7.82
N ILE A 129 -7.22 1.33 -7.70
CA ILE A 129 -6.30 1.53 -8.81
C ILE A 129 -5.30 0.38 -8.81
N SER A 130 -5.30 -0.38 -9.89
CA SER A 130 -4.34 -1.45 -10.14
C SER A 130 -3.68 -1.21 -11.50
N ASN A 131 -2.41 -0.86 -11.48
CA ASN A 131 -1.61 -0.56 -12.66
C ASN A 131 -0.16 -1.03 -12.45
N ALA A 132 0.00 -2.32 -12.16
CA ALA A 132 1.30 -2.94 -11.88
C ALA A 132 2.15 -2.09 -10.89
N CYS A 133 3.44 -1.97 -11.13
CA CYS A 133 4.39 -1.30 -10.21
C CYS A 133 4.12 0.20 -10.00
N ILE A 134 3.36 0.85 -10.90
CA ILE A 134 3.03 2.28 -10.78
C ILE A 134 1.66 2.54 -10.14
N SER A 135 1.01 1.51 -9.58
CA SER A 135 -0.33 1.63 -8.95
C SER A 135 -0.40 2.75 -7.93
N GLY A 136 0.59 2.86 -7.04
CA GLY A 136 0.65 3.90 -6.01
C GLY A 136 0.68 5.32 -6.58
N VAL A 137 1.56 5.58 -7.56
CA VAL A 137 1.64 6.88 -8.24
C VAL A 137 0.35 7.16 -9.00
N SER A 138 -0.21 6.16 -9.70
CA SER A 138 -1.48 6.30 -10.42
C SER A 138 -2.62 6.65 -9.47
N ALA A 139 -2.68 6.05 -8.28
CA ALA A 139 -3.67 6.37 -7.26
C ALA A 139 -3.54 7.82 -6.75
N MET A 140 -2.32 8.31 -6.53
CA MET A 140 -2.06 9.71 -6.17
C MET A 140 -2.50 10.67 -7.29
N VAL A 141 -2.22 10.33 -8.56
CA VAL A 141 -2.69 11.13 -9.72
C VAL A 141 -4.21 11.17 -9.78
N VAL A 142 -4.88 10.03 -9.55
CA VAL A 142 -6.35 9.97 -9.48
C VAL A 142 -6.87 10.82 -8.33
N GLY A 143 -6.32 10.67 -7.12
CA GLY A 143 -6.68 11.46 -5.95
C GLY A 143 -6.55 12.97 -6.21
N ARG A 144 -5.43 13.39 -6.79
CA ARG A 144 -5.22 14.76 -7.20
C ARG A 144 -6.30 15.25 -8.18
N ARG A 145 -6.66 14.44 -9.16
CA ARG A 145 -7.71 14.79 -10.15
C ARG A 145 -9.08 14.94 -9.52
N LEU A 146 -9.44 14.09 -8.55
CA LEU A 146 -10.70 14.19 -7.80
C LEU A 146 -10.81 15.52 -7.08
N ILE A 147 -9.75 15.97 -6.40
CA ILE A 147 -9.71 17.28 -5.72
C ILE A 147 -9.80 18.44 -6.73
N LEU A 148 -9.03 18.38 -7.83
CA LEU A 148 -9.06 19.43 -8.86
C LEU A 148 -10.42 19.56 -9.52
N ALA A 149 -11.12 18.43 -9.71
CA ALA A 149 -12.47 18.40 -10.26
C ALA A 149 -13.56 18.86 -9.25
N GLY A 150 -13.17 19.18 -8.01
CA GLY A 150 -14.11 19.58 -6.96
C GLY A 150 -15.02 18.49 -6.45
N GLN A 151 -14.65 17.21 -6.65
CA GLN A 151 -15.42 16.06 -6.19
C GLN A 151 -15.21 15.75 -4.70
N CYS A 152 -14.13 16.25 -4.12
CA CYS A 152 -13.80 16.17 -2.71
C CYS A 152 -12.73 17.21 -2.36
N ASP A 153 -12.49 17.40 -1.07
CA ASP A 153 -11.43 18.28 -0.56
C ASP A 153 -10.21 17.49 -0.09
N HIS A 154 -10.42 16.22 0.27
CA HIS A 154 -9.40 15.36 0.82
C HIS A 154 -9.44 13.98 0.17
N VAL A 155 -8.28 13.39 -0.07
CA VAL A 155 -8.15 12.00 -0.54
C VAL A 155 -7.12 11.28 0.31
N ILE A 156 -7.55 10.20 0.95
CA ILE A 156 -6.66 9.22 1.56
C ILE A 156 -6.25 8.24 0.47
N VAL A 157 -4.97 8.17 0.17
CA VAL A 157 -4.40 7.19 -0.77
C VAL A 157 -3.64 6.15 0.03
N VAL A 158 -4.01 4.88 -0.08
CA VAL A 158 -3.29 3.77 0.53
C VAL A 158 -2.82 2.81 -0.54
N GLY A 159 -1.55 2.45 -0.49
CA GLY A 159 -0.95 1.41 -1.33
C GLY A 159 -0.43 0.27 -0.47
N CYS A 160 -0.80 -0.96 -0.81
CA CYS A 160 -0.36 -2.13 -0.08
C CYS A 160 -0.25 -3.35 -1.01
N ASP A 161 0.89 -4.02 -0.93
CA ASP A 161 1.10 -5.33 -1.55
C ASP A 161 1.84 -6.26 -0.59
N MET A 162 1.43 -7.52 -0.58
CA MET A 162 2.00 -8.59 0.22
C MET A 162 2.71 -9.60 -0.66
N LEU A 163 3.70 -10.30 -0.10
CA LEU A 163 4.29 -11.45 -0.76
C LEU A 163 3.40 -12.68 -0.60
N CYS A 164 3.39 -13.49 -1.63
CA CYS A 164 2.73 -14.79 -1.66
C CYS A 164 3.38 -15.66 -2.74
N GLU A 165 3.04 -16.94 -2.77
CA GLU A 165 3.62 -17.91 -3.71
C GLU A 165 3.36 -17.51 -5.17
N PHE A 166 2.16 -17.02 -5.48
CA PHE A 166 1.83 -16.54 -6.83
C PHE A 166 2.80 -15.45 -7.31
N ILE A 167 3.13 -14.48 -6.44
CA ILE A 167 4.03 -13.37 -6.77
C ILE A 167 5.46 -13.88 -6.92
N THR A 168 5.94 -14.64 -5.93
CA THR A 168 7.34 -15.11 -5.90
C THR A 168 7.62 -16.07 -7.04
N THR A 169 6.74 -17.02 -7.32
CA THR A 169 6.85 -17.95 -8.43
C THR A 169 6.78 -17.24 -9.78
N GLY A 170 5.87 -16.25 -9.92
CA GLY A 170 5.76 -15.45 -11.12
C GLY A 170 7.08 -14.73 -11.47
N PHE A 171 7.69 -14.03 -10.50
CA PHE A 171 8.97 -13.35 -10.71
C PHE A 171 10.14 -14.33 -10.89
N ALA A 172 10.13 -15.48 -10.21
CA ALA A 172 11.12 -16.52 -10.38
C ALA A 172 11.10 -17.13 -11.80
N SER A 173 9.90 -17.32 -12.38
CA SER A 173 9.73 -17.86 -13.74
C SER A 173 10.36 -16.94 -14.81
N PHE A 174 10.39 -15.63 -14.57
CA PHE A 174 11.08 -14.64 -15.40
C PHE A 174 12.58 -14.53 -15.14
N LYS A 175 13.13 -15.35 -14.21
CA LYS A 175 14.53 -15.25 -13.75
C LYS A 175 14.90 -13.84 -13.27
N SER A 176 13.95 -13.17 -12.63
CA SER A 176 14.09 -11.77 -12.20
C SER A 176 14.50 -11.63 -10.72
N ILE A 177 14.60 -12.74 -9.98
CA ILE A 177 14.95 -12.72 -8.56
C ILE A 177 16.47 -12.76 -8.41
N SER A 178 17.01 -11.84 -7.60
CA SER A 178 18.41 -11.85 -7.21
C SER A 178 18.68 -12.88 -6.09
N SER A 179 19.77 -13.61 -6.19
CA SER A 179 20.28 -14.49 -5.13
C SER A 179 21.02 -13.76 -4.01
N SER A 180 21.30 -12.47 -4.19
CA SER A 180 21.93 -11.56 -3.22
C SER A 180 21.09 -10.29 -3.07
N ASN A 181 21.54 -9.34 -2.25
CA ASN A 181 20.90 -8.02 -2.23
C ASN A 181 20.99 -7.39 -3.61
N CYS A 182 19.86 -6.92 -4.11
CA CYS A 182 19.79 -6.27 -5.42
C CYS A 182 20.67 -5.02 -5.45
N ARG A 183 21.18 -4.72 -6.65
CA ARG A 183 22.07 -3.59 -6.90
C ARG A 183 21.41 -2.66 -7.93
N PRO A 184 20.52 -1.76 -7.48
CA PRO A 184 19.82 -0.84 -8.38
C PRO A 184 20.82 0.00 -9.18
N TYR A 185 20.59 0.10 -10.49
CA TYR A 185 21.41 0.87 -11.46
C TYR A 185 22.85 0.38 -11.66
N ASP A 186 23.29 -0.68 -10.98
CA ASP A 186 24.61 -1.28 -11.19
C ASP A 186 24.70 -1.97 -12.56
N ALA A 187 25.88 -1.90 -13.20
CA ALA A 187 26.14 -2.58 -14.47
C ALA A 187 26.06 -4.10 -14.34
N GLU A 188 26.44 -4.63 -13.17
CA GLU A 188 26.43 -6.07 -12.87
C GLU A 188 25.20 -6.50 -12.04
N ARG A 189 24.09 -5.76 -12.13
CA ARG A 189 22.85 -6.17 -11.45
C ARG A 189 22.35 -7.51 -11.96
N ASN A 190 21.85 -8.34 -11.07
CA ASN A 190 21.45 -9.72 -11.35
C ASN A 190 20.02 -10.06 -10.95
N GLY A 191 19.16 -9.05 -10.78
CA GLY A 191 17.76 -9.23 -10.45
C GLY A 191 17.25 -8.31 -9.34
N LEU A 192 16.06 -8.63 -8.83
CA LEU A 192 15.33 -7.87 -7.84
C LEU A 192 15.25 -8.65 -6.53
N ASN A 193 15.03 -7.97 -5.41
CA ASN A 193 14.44 -8.56 -4.23
C ASN A 193 13.00 -8.06 -4.08
N LEU A 194 12.10 -8.96 -3.77
CA LEU A 194 10.71 -8.65 -3.54
C LEU A 194 10.48 -8.26 -2.08
N GLY A 195 9.41 -7.53 -1.82
CA GLY A 195 9.08 -7.13 -0.47
C GLY A 195 7.61 -6.76 -0.31
N GLU A 196 7.20 -6.73 0.95
CA GLU A 196 5.92 -6.23 1.40
C GLU A 196 6.05 -4.76 1.78
N ALA A 197 5.03 -3.99 1.49
CA ALA A 197 4.91 -2.63 1.99
C ALA A 197 3.46 -2.19 2.04
N CYS A 198 3.14 -1.36 3.02
CA CYS A 198 1.90 -0.62 3.05
C CYS A 198 2.21 0.84 3.37
N ALA A 199 1.76 1.76 2.53
CA ALA A 199 1.92 3.20 2.75
C ALA A 199 0.60 3.92 2.51
N CYS A 200 0.34 4.93 3.34
CA CYS A 200 -0.86 5.74 3.28
C CYS A 200 -0.48 7.22 3.35
N VAL A 201 -1.13 8.05 2.54
CA VAL A 201 -0.88 9.49 2.49
C VAL A 201 -2.18 10.27 2.27
N LEU A 202 -2.27 11.42 2.92
CA LEU A 202 -3.33 12.41 2.69
C LEU A 202 -2.93 13.36 1.55
N LEU A 203 -3.80 13.49 0.56
CA LEU A 203 -3.82 14.61 -0.38
C LEU A 203 -4.94 15.56 0.02
N THR A 204 -4.68 16.87 0.07
CA THR A 204 -5.65 17.84 0.57
C THR A 204 -5.59 19.18 -0.17
N SER A 205 -6.74 19.83 -0.33
CA SER A 205 -6.83 21.22 -0.76
C SER A 205 -6.79 22.21 0.42
N ASP A 206 -6.85 21.72 1.64
CA ASP A 206 -6.76 22.52 2.85
C ASP A 206 -5.29 22.65 3.31
N ARG A 207 -4.75 23.87 3.18
CA ARG A 207 -3.37 24.16 3.59
C ARG A 207 -3.11 23.94 5.07
N SER A 208 -4.11 24.03 5.93
CA SER A 208 -3.94 23.84 7.38
C SER A 208 -3.63 22.38 7.73
N LYS A 209 -3.96 21.43 6.84
CA LYS A 209 -3.68 20.00 6.97
C LYS A 209 -2.44 19.55 6.19
N ALA A 210 -1.75 20.50 5.55
CA ALA A 210 -0.49 20.21 4.87
C ALA A 210 0.61 19.90 5.88
N LYS A 211 1.38 18.84 5.61
CA LYS A 211 2.62 18.61 6.34
C LYS A 211 3.58 19.75 6.03
N GLN A 212 4.07 20.40 7.07
CA GLN A 212 5.07 21.43 6.88
C GLN A 212 6.39 20.79 6.45
N PRO A 213 7.14 21.43 5.53
CA PRO A 213 8.44 20.94 5.10
C PRO A 213 9.47 20.93 6.20
#